data_b6386575018b2d27980a74640f8a4603
#
_entry.id   b6386575018b2d27980a74640f8a4603
#
_cell.length_a   1.000
_cell.length_b   1.000
_cell.length_c   1.000
_cell.angle_alpha   90.00
_cell.angle_beta   90.00
_cell.angle_gamma   90.00
#
_symmetry.space_group_name_H-M   'P 1'
#
loop_
_entity.id
_entity.type
_entity.pdbx_description
1 polymer ?
#
loop_
_entity_poly.entity_id
_entity_poly.type
_entity_poly.pdbx_seq_one_letter_code
_entity_poly.pdbx_strand_id
1 'polypeptide(L)'
;MKFGIDMGHNCPPHDIGASGVRQEDVVIKEVGTRLIAKLAAAGHSVINCTPTSAVSLNDSLRKRANKANSNNVDIFVSIHFNAFQPTTKAMGSEVYGISQTSQAIAKSVLTEIVKLGFKNRGVKNTRFSVLVNTSMPAILIECCFVDSQADMDLFDAEKMAEAIKVGLIGDAEDNSTPEPATLRITQKTVLKPSTDQSSELEASTLFEIEPGDYPVLDVRREERHFFVKWPDKSFGNRDEHFVFEEVAKIV
;
A
#
# COMPACT_ATOMS: atom_id res chain seq x y z
N MET A 1 -9.05 -12.33 -2.20
CA MET A 1 -9.31 -11.15 -3.07
C MET A 1 -8.94 -11.47 -4.50
N LYS A 2 -9.46 -10.69 -5.46
CA LYS A 2 -9.11 -10.75 -6.87
C LYS A 2 -8.44 -9.44 -7.30
N PHE A 3 -7.20 -9.50 -7.74
CA PHE A 3 -6.43 -8.34 -8.18
C PHE A 3 -6.40 -8.23 -9.70
N GLY A 4 -6.56 -7.02 -10.23
CA GLY A 4 -6.24 -6.69 -11.61
C GLY A 4 -4.86 -6.03 -11.65
N ILE A 5 -3.87 -6.72 -12.21
CA ILE A 5 -2.51 -6.18 -12.35
C ILE A 5 -2.31 -5.73 -13.79
N ASP A 6 -1.96 -4.48 -13.94
CA ASP A 6 -1.66 -3.83 -15.21
C ASP A 6 -0.19 -3.42 -15.25
N MET A 7 0.54 -4.02 -16.14
CA MET A 7 1.90 -3.60 -16.49
C MET A 7 1.77 -2.45 -17.49
N GLY A 8 1.88 -1.22 -17.03
CA GLY A 8 1.71 -0.01 -17.84
C GLY A 8 2.51 -0.06 -19.13
N HIS A 9 2.13 0.70 -20.11
CA HIS A 9 2.75 0.60 -21.43
C HIS A 9 2.73 -0.85 -21.95
N ASN A 10 3.86 -1.43 -22.33
CA ASN A 10 3.99 -2.84 -22.73
C ASN A 10 2.99 -3.32 -23.80
N CYS A 11 2.54 -2.39 -24.67
CA CYS A 11 1.62 -2.69 -25.79
C CYS A 11 2.08 -1.99 -27.08
N PRO A 12 3.28 -2.33 -27.59
CA PRO A 12 3.81 -1.70 -28.81
C PRO A 12 2.93 -2.02 -30.03
N PRO A 13 2.98 -1.16 -31.09
CA PRO A 13 3.79 0.06 -31.17
C PRO A 13 3.11 1.30 -30.59
N HIS A 14 1.90 1.20 -30.04
CA HIS A 14 1.05 2.35 -29.71
C HIS A 14 1.14 2.81 -28.25
N ASP A 15 1.70 1.98 -27.37
CA ASP A 15 1.79 2.26 -25.93
C ASP A 15 3.13 1.73 -25.43
N ILE A 16 4.13 2.62 -25.44
CA ILE A 16 5.53 2.35 -25.11
C ILE A 16 5.96 3.31 -24.02
N GLY A 17 6.66 2.79 -23.01
CA GLY A 17 7.18 3.55 -21.89
C GLY A 17 8.42 4.37 -22.22
N ALA A 18 8.86 5.12 -21.22
CA ALA A 18 10.03 5.98 -21.31
C ALA A 18 11.34 5.17 -21.42
N SER A 19 12.37 5.84 -21.96
CA SER A 19 13.75 5.33 -22.05
C SER A 19 14.65 6.18 -21.16
N GLY A 20 15.38 5.57 -20.26
CA GLY A 20 16.32 6.20 -19.37
C GLY A 20 17.60 5.38 -19.18
N VAL A 21 18.09 5.24 -17.96
CA VAL A 21 19.14 4.28 -17.57
C VAL A 21 18.67 2.86 -17.88
N ARG A 22 17.37 2.61 -17.67
CA ARG A 22 16.69 1.38 -18.10
C ARG A 22 15.43 1.73 -18.91
N GLN A 23 14.94 0.76 -19.67
CA GLN A 23 13.66 0.87 -20.40
C GLN A 23 12.50 0.65 -19.42
N GLU A 24 11.53 1.55 -19.41
CA GLU A 24 10.37 1.47 -18.52
C GLU A 24 9.57 0.17 -18.74
N ASP A 25 9.29 -0.18 -19.99
CA ASP A 25 8.58 -1.43 -20.33
C ASP A 25 9.22 -2.68 -19.70
N VAL A 26 10.56 -2.71 -19.66
CA VAL A 26 11.33 -3.85 -19.11
C VAL A 26 11.16 -3.92 -17.60
N VAL A 27 11.41 -2.83 -16.90
CA VAL A 27 11.34 -2.81 -15.41
C VAL A 27 9.91 -2.99 -14.90
N ILE A 28 8.92 -2.44 -15.60
CA ILE A 28 7.50 -2.69 -15.30
C ILE A 28 7.19 -4.18 -15.40
N LYS A 29 7.62 -4.84 -16.48
CA LYS A 29 7.37 -6.26 -16.69
C LYS A 29 8.07 -7.13 -15.66
N GLU A 30 9.28 -6.76 -15.26
CA GLU A 30 10.02 -7.46 -14.20
C GLU A 30 9.26 -7.41 -12.86
N VAL A 31 8.76 -6.25 -12.47
CA VAL A 31 7.98 -6.07 -11.22
C VAL A 31 6.61 -6.73 -11.34
N GLY A 32 5.87 -6.46 -12.41
CA GLY A 32 4.50 -6.93 -12.59
C GLY A 32 4.38 -8.45 -12.65
N THR A 33 5.32 -9.12 -13.33
CA THR A 33 5.34 -10.59 -13.39
C THR A 33 5.59 -11.20 -12.01
N ARG A 34 6.51 -10.63 -11.23
CA ARG A 34 6.79 -11.06 -9.85
C ARG A 34 5.61 -10.80 -8.93
N LEU A 35 5.00 -9.64 -9.02
CA LEU A 35 3.82 -9.28 -8.22
C LEU A 35 2.66 -10.25 -8.47
N ILE A 36 2.37 -10.57 -9.74
CA ILE A 36 1.35 -11.57 -10.11
C ILE A 36 1.64 -12.91 -9.44
N ALA A 37 2.89 -13.40 -9.53
CA ALA A 37 3.29 -14.67 -8.92
C ALA A 37 3.17 -14.65 -7.40
N LYS A 38 3.61 -13.55 -6.75
CA LYS A 38 3.55 -13.39 -5.29
C LYS A 38 2.12 -13.34 -4.76
N LEU A 39 1.23 -12.59 -5.40
CA LEU A 39 -0.18 -12.51 -5.03
C LEU A 39 -0.89 -13.86 -5.24
N ALA A 40 -0.58 -14.58 -6.31
CA ALA A 40 -1.11 -15.92 -6.55
C ALA A 40 -0.61 -16.92 -5.49
N ALA A 41 0.68 -16.88 -5.15
CA ALA A 41 1.26 -17.71 -4.08
C ALA A 41 0.67 -17.42 -2.70
N ALA A 42 0.24 -16.17 -2.46
CA ALA A 42 -0.51 -15.77 -1.26
C ALA A 42 -2.01 -16.16 -1.30
N GLY A 43 -2.44 -16.97 -2.26
CA GLY A 43 -3.81 -17.49 -2.36
C GLY A 43 -4.83 -16.53 -2.97
N HIS A 44 -4.37 -15.48 -3.65
CA HIS A 44 -5.27 -14.52 -4.31
C HIS A 44 -5.47 -14.85 -5.79
N SER A 45 -6.65 -14.49 -6.32
CA SER A 45 -6.92 -14.55 -7.76
C SER A 45 -6.31 -13.32 -8.45
N VAL A 46 -5.61 -13.51 -9.55
CA VAL A 46 -4.95 -12.40 -10.26
C VAL A 46 -5.33 -12.41 -11.73
N ILE A 47 -5.75 -11.27 -12.24
CA ILE A 47 -6.03 -11.00 -13.64
C ILE A 47 -4.95 -10.08 -14.19
N ASN A 48 -4.18 -10.53 -15.16
CA ASN A 48 -3.29 -9.66 -15.92
C ASN A 48 -4.13 -8.78 -16.85
N CYS A 49 -4.16 -7.48 -16.59
CA CYS A 49 -4.95 -6.50 -17.33
C CYS A 49 -4.18 -5.85 -18.48
N THR A 50 -2.89 -6.15 -18.65
CA THR A 50 -2.07 -5.62 -19.74
C THR A 50 -2.55 -6.19 -21.07
N PRO A 51 -2.89 -5.35 -22.06
CA PRO A 51 -3.32 -5.83 -23.37
C PRO A 51 -2.12 -6.39 -24.17
N THR A 52 -2.37 -7.42 -24.95
CA THR A 52 -1.34 -8.00 -25.85
C THR A 52 -1.22 -7.25 -27.17
N SER A 53 -2.22 -6.45 -27.53
CA SER A 53 -2.23 -5.60 -28.72
C SER A 53 -3.24 -4.47 -28.59
N ALA A 54 -2.98 -3.37 -29.27
CA ALA A 54 -3.89 -2.24 -29.41
C ALA A 54 -3.72 -1.57 -30.77
N VAL A 55 -4.76 -0.87 -31.22
CA VAL A 55 -4.73 -0.10 -32.49
C VAL A 55 -4.42 1.39 -32.25
N SER A 56 -4.38 1.82 -31.00
CA SER A 56 -4.01 3.17 -30.56
C SER A 56 -3.74 3.18 -29.05
N LEU A 57 -3.13 4.25 -28.54
CA LEU A 57 -2.97 4.46 -27.10
C LEU A 57 -4.31 4.42 -26.36
N ASN A 58 -5.33 5.11 -26.87
CA ASN A 58 -6.67 5.10 -26.27
C ASN A 58 -7.30 3.70 -26.23
N ASP A 59 -7.06 2.89 -27.25
CA ASP A 59 -7.52 1.50 -27.27
C ASP A 59 -6.78 0.65 -26.21
N SER A 60 -5.46 0.84 -26.06
CA SER A 60 -4.68 0.21 -25.00
C SER A 60 -5.26 0.54 -23.61
N LEU A 61 -5.38 1.82 -23.29
CA LEU A 61 -5.89 2.29 -21.99
C LEU A 61 -7.30 1.76 -21.69
N ARG A 62 -8.19 1.76 -22.70
CA ARG A 62 -9.56 1.23 -22.57
C ARG A 62 -9.56 -0.28 -22.31
N LYS A 63 -8.71 -1.04 -22.98
CA LYS A 63 -8.59 -2.50 -22.81
C LYS A 63 -8.17 -2.88 -21.41
N ARG A 64 -7.26 -2.12 -20.78
CA ARG A 64 -6.81 -2.32 -19.40
C ARG A 64 -7.98 -2.20 -18.42
N ALA A 65 -8.68 -1.07 -18.44
CA ALA A 65 -9.82 -0.82 -17.58
C ALA A 65 -10.97 -1.82 -17.83
N ASN A 66 -11.31 -2.08 -19.10
CA ASN A 66 -12.35 -3.04 -19.45
C ASN A 66 -12.02 -4.46 -18.97
N LYS A 67 -10.76 -4.88 -19.04
CA LYS A 67 -10.33 -6.19 -18.55
C LYS A 67 -10.55 -6.31 -17.05
N ALA A 68 -10.20 -5.28 -16.28
CA ALA A 68 -10.45 -5.24 -14.84
C ALA A 68 -11.96 -5.26 -14.53
N ASN A 69 -12.73 -4.38 -15.17
CA ASN A 69 -14.17 -4.25 -14.96
C ASN A 69 -14.93 -5.54 -15.31
N SER A 70 -14.66 -6.15 -16.46
CA SER A 70 -15.32 -7.38 -16.91
C SER A 70 -15.00 -8.62 -16.06
N ASN A 71 -13.90 -8.59 -15.33
CA ASN A 71 -13.52 -9.65 -14.42
C ASN A 71 -13.91 -9.39 -12.96
N ASN A 72 -14.56 -8.25 -12.67
CA ASN A 72 -14.96 -7.85 -11.32
C ASN A 72 -13.80 -8.02 -10.33
N VAL A 73 -12.64 -7.39 -10.62
CA VAL A 73 -11.52 -7.42 -9.68
C VAL A 73 -11.83 -6.52 -8.47
N ASP A 74 -11.31 -6.86 -7.31
CA ASP A 74 -11.55 -6.12 -6.07
C ASP A 74 -10.68 -4.85 -6.00
N ILE A 75 -9.45 -4.94 -6.52
CA ILE A 75 -8.48 -3.84 -6.59
C ILE A 75 -7.76 -3.89 -7.93
N PHE A 76 -7.64 -2.73 -8.58
CA PHE A 76 -6.83 -2.56 -9.78
C PHE A 76 -5.52 -1.85 -9.45
N VAL A 77 -4.40 -2.37 -9.96
CA VAL A 77 -3.05 -1.85 -9.74
C VAL A 77 -2.35 -1.69 -11.09
N SER A 78 -2.03 -0.45 -11.45
CA SER A 78 -1.23 -0.13 -12.64
C SER A 78 0.20 0.18 -12.21
N ILE A 79 1.18 -0.50 -12.78
CA ILE A 79 2.61 -0.38 -12.46
C ILE A 79 3.29 0.43 -13.54
N HIS A 80 3.96 1.50 -13.14
CA HIS A 80 4.72 2.43 -13.97
C HIS A 80 6.06 2.78 -13.31
N PHE A 81 6.91 3.41 -14.11
CA PHE A 81 8.11 4.10 -13.66
C PHE A 81 8.15 5.49 -14.27
N ASN A 82 8.51 6.47 -13.49
CA ASN A 82 8.53 7.85 -13.92
C ASN A 82 9.77 8.16 -14.77
N ALA A 83 9.71 9.26 -15.53
CA ALA A 83 10.83 9.86 -16.20
C ALA A 83 10.62 11.38 -16.31
N PHE A 84 11.69 12.16 -16.22
CA PHE A 84 11.64 13.61 -16.39
C PHE A 84 12.81 14.11 -17.24
N GLN A 85 14.03 13.95 -16.73
CA GLN A 85 15.28 14.23 -17.42
C GLN A 85 16.41 13.43 -16.75
N PRO A 86 17.42 12.99 -17.51
CA PRO A 86 18.54 12.22 -16.97
C PRO A 86 19.20 12.93 -15.79
N THR A 87 19.36 12.20 -14.68
CA THR A 87 19.94 12.74 -13.45
C THR A 87 20.69 11.67 -12.66
N THR A 88 21.66 12.10 -11.86
CA THR A 88 22.33 11.22 -10.89
C THR A 88 21.69 11.27 -9.50
N LYS A 89 20.68 12.15 -9.30
CA LYS A 89 20.05 12.36 -7.99
C LYS A 89 18.89 11.40 -7.79
N ALA A 90 18.68 10.96 -6.53
CA ALA A 90 17.50 10.19 -6.16
C ALA A 90 16.22 11.00 -6.36
N MET A 91 15.32 10.49 -7.16
CA MET A 91 14.03 11.10 -7.50
C MET A 91 12.89 10.51 -6.67
N GLY A 92 12.84 9.19 -6.49
CA GLY A 92 11.96 8.48 -5.56
C GLY A 92 10.62 8.02 -6.16
N SER A 93 9.71 7.65 -5.27
CA SER A 93 8.46 6.95 -5.60
C SER A 93 7.23 7.78 -5.27
N GLU A 94 6.16 7.61 -6.04
CA GLU A 94 4.84 8.21 -5.80
C GLU A 94 3.73 7.25 -6.21
N VAL A 95 2.58 7.33 -5.56
CA VAL A 95 1.43 6.48 -5.87
C VAL A 95 0.18 7.34 -6.02
N TYR A 96 -0.64 7.01 -6.99
CA TYR A 96 -1.85 7.75 -7.33
C TYR A 96 -3.11 6.96 -6.97
N GLY A 97 -4.09 7.65 -6.39
CA GLY A 97 -5.42 7.12 -6.09
C GLY A 97 -6.45 8.23 -6.05
N ILE A 98 -7.64 8.01 -6.61
CA ILE A 98 -8.66 9.07 -6.74
C ILE A 98 -9.64 9.04 -5.56
N SER A 99 -10.17 7.87 -5.19
CA SER A 99 -11.10 7.71 -4.07
C SER A 99 -10.37 7.65 -2.74
N GLN A 100 -11.08 7.89 -1.64
CA GLN A 100 -10.54 7.73 -0.30
C GLN A 100 -9.95 6.33 -0.07
N THR A 101 -10.67 5.29 -0.50
CA THR A 101 -10.19 3.89 -0.43
C THR A 101 -8.91 3.70 -1.25
N SER A 102 -8.88 4.21 -2.49
CA SER A 102 -7.68 4.13 -3.34
C SER A 102 -6.48 4.85 -2.72
N GLN A 103 -6.70 6.01 -2.08
CA GLN A 103 -5.64 6.77 -1.42
C GLN A 103 -5.10 6.04 -0.18
N ALA A 104 -5.96 5.35 0.57
CA ALA A 104 -5.52 4.52 1.70
C ALA A 104 -4.65 3.35 1.22
N ILE A 105 -5.06 2.64 0.16
CA ILE A 105 -4.26 1.58 -0.48
C ILE A 105 -2.93 2.16 -1.02
N ALA A 106 -2.98 3.30 -1.70
CA ALA A 106 -1.81 3.97 -2.24
C ALA A 106 -0.81 4.36 -1.14
N LYS A 107 -1.31 4.83 0.01
CA LYS A 107 -0.49 5.18 1.18
C LYS A 107 0.21 3.94 1.74
N SER A 108 -0.51 2.83 1.90
CA SER A 108 0.05 1.56 2.37
C SER A 108 1.17 1.08 1.44
N VAL A 109 0.91 1.01 0.13
CA VAL A 109 1.91 0.59 -0.86
C VAL A 109 3.13 1.51 -0.87
N LEU A 110 2.94 2.83 -0.86
CA LEU A 110 4.06 3.79 -0.84
C LEU A 110 4.89 3.67 0.44
N THR A 111 4.27 3.40 1.57
CA THR A 111 4.97 3.18 2.85
C THR A 111 5.96 2.01 2.74
N GLU A 112 5.55 0.90 2.13
CA GLU A 112 6.42 -0.26 1.96
C GLU A 112 7.54 -0.01 0.93
N ILE A 113 7.23 0.68 -0.18
CA ILE A 113 8.25 1.05 -1.17
C ILE A 113 9.33 1.96 -0.56
N VAL A 114 8.95 2.92 0.27
CA VAL A 114 9.88 3.85 0.92
C VAL A 114 10.84 3.14 1.90
N LYS A 115 10.43 2.02 2.51
CA LYS A 115 11.33 1.20 3.34
C LYS A 115 12.53 0.62 2.55
N LEU A 116 12.42 0.52 1.23
CA LEU A 116 13.52 0.11 0.35
C LEU A 116 14.60 1.20 0.19
N GLY A 117 14.36 2.42 0.67
CA GLY A 117 15.28 3.56 0.59
C GLY A 117 14.90 4.62 -0.45
N PHE A 118 13.82 4.44 -1.20
CA PHE A 118 13.35 5.44 -2.16
C PHE A 118 12.82 6.69 -1.46
N LYS A 119 13.07 7.86 -2.07
CA LYS A 119 12.53 9.13 -1.60
C LYS A 119 11.00 9.10 -1.70
N ASN A 120 10.32 9.47 -0.63
CA ASN A 120 8.86 9.59 -0.59
C ASN A 120 8.41 10.89 -1.30
N ARG A 121 7.65 10.75 -2.39
CA ARG A 121 7.06 11.86 -3.16
C ARG A 121 5.57 12.05 -2.87
N GLY A 122 5.01 11.21 -2.02
CA GLY A 122 3.63 11.29 -1.53
C GLY A 122 2.61 10.54 -2.39
N VAL A 123 1.42 10.42 -1.80
CA VAL A 123 0.22 9.98 -2.51
C VAL A 123 -0.38 11.18 -3.24
N LYS A 124 -0.79 10.95 -4.49
CA LYS A 124 -1.33 11.99 -5.38
C LYS A 124 -2.71 11.63 -5.90
N ASN A 125 -3.44 12.66 -6.33
CA ASN A 125 -4.77 12.53 -6.91
C ASN A 125 -4.76 13.09 -8.33
N THR A 126 -4.38 12.27 -9.30
CA THR A 126 -4.40 12.62 -10.72
C THR A 126 -5.36 11.69 -11.46
N ARG A 127 -6.19 12.26 -12.35
CA ARG A 127 -7.22 11.54 -13.07
C ARG A 127 -6.67 10.82 -14.31
N PHE A 128 -5.72 9.88 -14.09
CA PHE A 128 -5.25 9.01 -15.18
C PHE A 128 -6.39 8.16 -15.74
N SER A 129 -6.35 7.90 -17.05
CA SER A 129 -7.40 7.16 -17.76
C SER A 129 -7.73 5.81 -17.11
N VAL A 130 -6.72 5.04 -16.73
CA VAL A 130 -6.93 3.74 -16.09
C VAL A 130 -7.54 3.83 -14.69
N LEU A 131 -7.38 4.97 -13.98
CA LEU A 131 -7.97 5.17 -12.66
C LEU A 131 -9.42 5.68 -12.73
N VAL A 132 -9.77 6.44 -13.76
CA VAL A 132 -11.14 6.98 -13.91
C VAL A 132 -12.09 6.03 -14.62
N ASN A 133 -11.57 5.08 -15.42
CA ASN A 133 -12.38 4.14 -16.19
C ASN A 133 -12.53 2.76 -15.54
N THR A 134 -11.92 2.54 -14.36
CA THR A 134 -12.12 1.35 -13.52
C THR A 134 -13.21 1.60 -12.49
N SER A 135 -14.03 0.58 -12.22
CA SER A 135 -15.21 0.67 -11.33
C SER A 135 -14.91 0.30 -9.88
N MET A 136 -13.75 -0.27 -9.60
CA MET A 136 -13.26 -0.66 -8.28
C MET A 136 -12.19 0.33 -7.79
N PRO A 137 -11.75 0.25 -6.51
CA PRO A 137 -10.57 0.95 -6.04
C PRO A 137 -9.37 0.68 -6.94
N ALA A 138 -8.74 1.74 -7.44
CA ALA A 138 -7.65 1.68 -8.40
C ALA A 138 -6.48 2.57 -7.99
N ILE A 139 -5.26 2.06 -8.09
CA ILE A 139 -4.03 2.81 -7.87
C ILE A 139 -3.10 2.70 -9.08
N LEU A 140 -2.27 3.74 -9.28
CA LEU A 140 -1.16 3.73 -10.23
C LEU A 140 0.12 4.02 -9.43
N ILE A 141 1.12 3.18 -9.61
CA ILE A 141 2.39 3.24 -8.88
C ILE A 141 3.46 3.71 -9.83
N GLU A 142 4.08 4.84 -9.54
CA GLU A 142 5.36 5.25 -10.12
C GLU A 142 6.46 4.73 -9.18
N CYS A 143 6.98 3.53 -9.49
CA CYS A 143 7.90 2.81 -8.61
C CYS A 143 9.15 3.62 -8.28
N CYS A 144 9.77 4.24 -9.29
CA CYS A 144 10.86 5.21 -9.19
C CYS A 144 11.13 5.81 -10.57
N PHE A 145 12.23 6.50 -10.79
CA PHE A 145 12.54 7.13 -12.06
C PHE A 145 13.54 6.32 -12.88
N VAL A 146 13.16 5.90 -14.11
CA VAL A 146 14.05 5.14 -15.01
C VAL A 146 15.23 5.94 -15.53
N ASP A 147 15.16 7.28 -15.51
CA ASP A 147 16.21 8.21 -15.93
C ASP A 147 17.04 8.78 -14.76
N SER A 148 16.81 8.30 -13.54
CA SER A 148 17.61 8.56 -12.35
C SER A 148 18.60 7.43 -12.11
N GLN A 149 19.90 7.72 -12.19
CA GLN A 149 20.93 6.74 -11.89
C GLN A 149 20.82 6.21 -10.46
N ALA A 150 20.63 7.11 -9.47
CA ALA A 150 20.52 6.71 -8.07
C ALA A 150 19.28 5.83 -7.79
N ASP A 151 18.15 6.10 -8.44
CA ASP A 151 16.97 5.26 -8.30
C ASP A 151 17.19 3.88 -8.94
N MET A 152 17.84 3.83 -10.11
CA MET A 152 18.12 2.58 -10.81
C MET A 152 19.22 1.74 -10.12
N ASP A 153 20.18 2.37 -9.45
CA ASP A 153 21.19 1.66 -8.65
C ASP A 153 20.55 1.03 -7.38
N LEU A 154 19.50 1.64 -6.86
CA LEU A 154 18.74 1.13 -5.72
C LEU A 154 17.70 0.08 -6.13
N PHE A 155 17.24 0.12 -7.37
CA PHE A 155 16.11 -0.69 -7.84
C PHE A 155 16.44 -2.18 -7.90
N ASP A 156 15.60 -2.95 -7.22
CA ASP A 156 15.54 -4.41 -7.28
C ASP A 156 14.09 -4.83 -7.53
N ALA A 157 13.84 -5.55 -8.61
CA ALA A 157 12.48 -5.89 -9.03
C ALA A 157 11.79 -6.88 -8.07
N GLU A 158 12.56 -7.75 -7.40
CA GLU A 158 12.01 -8.69 -6.42
C GLU A 158 11.57 -7.99 -5.15
N LYS A 159 12.41 -7.09 -4.62
CA LYS A 159 12.10 -6.29 -3.44
C LYS A 159 10.96 -5.31 -3.72
N MET A 160 10.92 -4.68 -4.89
CA MET A 160 9.85 -3.79 -5.29
C MET A 160 8.51 -4.53 -5.39
N ALA A 161 8.46 -5.70 -6.01
CA ALA A 161 7.26 -6.51 -6.09
C ALA A 161 6.80 -7.00 -4.71
N GLU A 162 7.75 -7.34 -3.81
CA GLU A 162 7.43 -7.70 -2.42
C GLU A 162 6.84 -6.52 -1.65
N ALA A 163 7.46 -5.35 -1.73
CA ALA A 163 6.96 -4.15 -1.07
C ALA A 163 5.54 -3.78 -1.55
N ILE A 164 5.27 -3.89 -2.86
CA ILE A 164 3.92 -3.66 -3.40
C ILE A 164 2.94 -4.71 -2.85
N LYS A 165 3.31 -6.01 -2.85
CA LYS A 165 2.48 -7.07 -2.29
C LYS A 165 2.14 -6.80 -0.82
N VAL A 166 3.14 -6.51 0.00
CA VAL A 166 2.95 -6.20 1.43
C VAL A 166 2.03 -5.00 1.61
N GLY A 167 2.21 -3.95 0.85
CA GLY A 167 1.33 -2.79 0.89
C GLY A 167 -0.12 -3.07 0.46
N LEU A 168 -0.36 -4.08 -0.38
CA LEU A 168 -1.69 -4.48 -0.84
C LEU A 168 -2.43 -5.42 0.11
N ILE A 169 -1.71 -6.37 0.74
CA ILE A 169 -2.32 -7.47 1.51
C ILE A 169 -1.73 -7.67 2.91
N GLY A 170 -0.76 -6.85 3.30
CA GLY A 170 0.06 -7.05 4.50
C GLY A 170 1.16 -8.10 4.30
N ASP A 171 2.03 -8.25 5.28
CA ASP A 171 3.01 -9.32 5.29
C ASP A 171 2.31 -10.67 5.47
N ALA A 172 2.54 -11.60 4.53
CA ALA A 172 2.07 -12.98 4.69
C ALA A 172 2.83 -13.74 5.80
N GLU A 173 3.94 -13.18 6.28
CA GLU A 173 4.64 -13.70 7.47
C GLU A 173 3.96 -13.28 8.77
N ASP A 174 3.02 -12.30 8.71
CA ASP A 174 2.16 -11.92 9.84
C ASP A 174 0.79 -12.65 9.82
N ASN A 175 0.66 -13.72 9.04
CA ASN A 175 -0.34 -14.77 9.28
C ASN A 175 0.14 -15.83 10.30
N SER A 176 1.20 -15.55 11.07
CA SER A 176 1.18 -16.02 12.44
C SER A 176 -0.03 -15.33 13.06
N THR A 177 -1.04 -16.06 13.49
CA THR A 177 -1.89 -15.61 14.60
C THR A 177 -0.95 -14.87 15.52
N PRO A 178 -1.14 -13.53 15.74
CA PRO A 178 -0.22 -12.82 16.62
C PRO A 178 -0.11 -13.68 17.87
N GLU A 179 1.10 -14.10 18.24
CA GLU A 179 1.32 -14.64 19.58
C GLU A 179 0.66 -13.61 20.48
N PRO A 180 -0.24 -14.00 21.38
CA PRO A 180 -0.98 -13.04 22.15
C PRO A 180 0.03 -12.14 22.86
N ALA A 181 0.23 -10.96 22.28
CA ALA A 181 1.10 -9.96 22.88
C ALA A 181 0.43 -9.52 24.18
N THR A 182 1.22 -9.23 25.16
CA THR A 182 0.69 -8.71 26.42
C THR A 182 1.03 -7.21 26.49
N LEU A 183 -0.01 -6.39 26.58
CA LEU A 183 0.14 -4.99 26.89
C LEU A 183 0.15 -4.82 28.42
N ARG A 184 1.25 -4.36 28.97
CA ARG A 184 1.34 -4.02 30.38
C ARG A 184 1.02 -2.54 30.58
N ILE A 185 -0.08 -2.26 31.30
CA ILE A 185 -0.42 -0.94 31.78
C ILE A 185 0.26 -0.73 33.13
N THR A 186 1.06 0.31 33.25
CA THR A 186 1.89 0.58 34.45
C THR A 186 1.24 1.53 35.43
N GLN A 187 0.29 2.34 34.97
CA GLN A 187 -0.48 3.29 35.78
C GLN A 187 -1.90 3.38 35.25
N LYS A 188 -2.88 3.69 36.12
CA LYS A 188 -4.26 3.95 35.70
C LYS A 188 -4.28 5.04 34.63
N THR A 189 -4.94 4.76 33.52
CA THR A 189 -4.99 5.65 32.34
C THR A 189 -6.32 5.50 31.61
N VAL A 190 -6.41 6.11 30.43
CA VAL A 190 -7.60 6.02 29.56
C VAL A 190 -7.23 5.46 28.20
N LEU A 191 -8.09 4.60 27.69
CA LEU A 191 -8.10 4.14 26.31
C LEU A 191 -8.86 5.14 25.46
N LYS A 192 -8.32 5.49 24.30
CA LYS A 192 -8.81 6.56 23.43
C LYS A 192 -9.19 6.07 22.04
N PRO A 193 -10.08 6.77 21.30
CA PRO A 193 -10.41 6.44 19.91
C PRO A 193 -9.34 6.87 18.90
N SER A 194 -8.45 7.79 19.29
CA SER A 194 -7.41 8.38 18.44
C SER A 194 -6.19 8.79 19.25
N THR A 195 -5.17 9.32 18.61
CA THR A 195 -3.97 9.87 19.25
C THR A 195 -4.16 11.27 19.83
N ASP A 196 -5.33 11.90 19.64
CA ASP A 196 -5.65 13.23 20.15
C ASP A 196 -5.58 13.30 21.69
N GLN A 197 -5.45 14.51 22.24
CA GLN A 197 -5.41 14.69 23.69
C GLN A 197 -6.76 14.32 24.32
N SER A 198 -6.74 13.67 25.48
CA SER A 198 -7.97 13.24 26.18
C SER A 198 -8.92 14.41 26.50
N SER A 199 -8.38 15.61 26.69
CA SER A 199 -9.15 16.84 26.90
C SER A 199 -9.90 17.34 25.66
N GLU A 200 -9.56 16.86 24.49
CA GLU A 200 -10.14 17.25 23.19
C GLU A 200 -11.17 16.22 22.70
N LEU A 201 -11.31 15.10 23.41
CA LEU A 201 -12.20 14.01 23.07
C LEU A 201 -13.46 14.01 23.96
N GLU A 202 -14.57 13.53 23.41
CA GLU A 202 -15.79 13.36 24.19
C GLU A 202 -15.58 12.31 25.29
N ALA A 203 -15.95 12.65 26.54
CA ALA A 203 -15.77 11.79 27.71
C ALA A 203 -16.40 10.38 27.52
N SER A 204 -17.51 10.28 26.78
CA SER A 204 -18.18 9.02 26.45
C SER A 204 -17.35 8.08 25.58
N THR A 205 -16.28 8.58 24.95
CA THR A 205 -15.38 7.80 24.09
C THR A 205 -14.11 7.34 24.79
N LEU A 206 -13.91 7.75 26.03
CA LEU A 206 -12.77 7.43 26.88
C LEU A 206 -13.13 6.28 27.83
N PHE A 207 -12.27 5.27 27.93
CA PHE A 207 -12.46 4.14 28.85
C PHE A 207 -11.29 4.05 29.82
N GLU A 208 -11.56 4.09 31.12
CA GLU A 208 -10.53 3.88 32.13
C GLU A 208 -9.99 2.45 32.07
N ILE A 209 -8.68 2.30 32.20
CA ILE A 209 -8.01 1.02 32.34
C ILE A 209 -7.06 1.06 33.53
N GLU A 210 -7.12 0.04 34.36
CA GLU A 210 -6.30 -0.09 35.55
C GLU A 210 -4.91 -0.68 35.21
N PRO A 211 -3.89 -0.52 36.09
CA PRO A 211 -2.63 -1.21 35.92
C PRO A 211 -2.79 -2.73 35.89
N GLY A 212 -2.09 -3.39 34.95
CA GLY A 212 -2.19 -4.84 34.78
C GLY A 212 -1.61 -5.31 33.45
N ASP A 213 -1.62 -6.60 33.25
CA ASP A 213 -1.22 -7.27 32.02
C ASP A 213 -2.47 -7.71 31.25
N TYR A 214 -2.57 -7.24 30.01
CA TYR A 214 -3.73 -7.44 29.16
C TYR A 214 -3.35 -8.15 27.86
N PRO A 215 -3.95 -9.30 27.55
CA PRO A 215 -3.74 -9.95 26.26
C PRO A 215 -4.34 -9.10 25.15
N VAL A 216 -3.60 -8.93 24.05
CA VAL A 216 -4.02 -8.15 22.88
C VAL A 216 -3.80 -8.94 21.61
N LEU A 217 -4.66 -8.74 20.59
CA LEU A 217 -4.55 -9.39 19.28
C LEU A 217 -3.53 -8.70 18.38
N ASP A 218 -3.42 -7.37 18.51
CA ASP A 218 -2.46 -6.55 17.78
C ASP A 218 -2.04 -5.37 18.65
N VAL A 219 -0.78 -5.00 18.56
CA VAL A 219 -0.23 -3.83 19.20
C VAL A 219 0.89 -3.24 18.35
N ARG A 220 0.76 -1.94 18.00
CA ARG A 220 1.78 -1.23 17.24
C ARG A 220 1.97 0.18 17.80
N ARG A 221 3.19 0.70 17.68
CA ARG A 221 3.48 2.07 18.08
C ARG A 221 3.01 3.03 17.00
N GLU A 222 2.25 4.06 17.41
CA GLU A 222 1.75 5.08 16.52
C GLU A 222 1.87 6.45 17.20
N GLU A 223 2.77 7.31 16.73
CA GLU A 223 3.20 8.55 17.39
C GLU A 223 3.73 8.28 18.79
N ARG A 224 3.13 8.87 19.83
CA ARG A 224 3.44 8.66 21.26
C ARG A 224 2.44 7.72 21.94
N HIS A 225 1.78 6.84 21.17
CA HIS A 225 0.77 5.92 21.64
C HIS A 225 1.05 4.51 21.17
N PHE A 226 0.49 3.53 21.86
CA PHE A 226 0.25 2.21 21.31
C PHE A 226 -1.18 2.15 20.77
N PHE A 227 -1.33 1.83 19.49
CA PHE A 227 -2.57 1.27 18.96
C PHE A 227 -2.70 -0.15 19.48
N VAL A 228 -3.88 -0.51 19.96
CA VAL A 228 -4.15 -1.80 20.60
C VAL A 228 -5.44 -2.37 20.04
N LYS A 229 -5.40 -3.64 19.61
CA LYS A 229 -6.58 -4.41 19.25
C LYS A 229 -6.84 -5.48 20.30
N TRP A 230 -8.02 -5.46 20.90
CA TRP A 230 -8.42 -6.37 21.96
C TRP A 230 -9.05 -7.66 21.41
N PRO A 231 -8.99 -8.79 22.13
CA PRO A 231 -9.66 -10.03 21.73
C PRO A 231 -11.19 -9.91 21.68
N ASP A 232 -11.73 -8.97 22.42
CA ASP A 232 -13.17 -8.74 22.56
C ASP A 232 -13.48 -7.25 22.73
N LYS A 233 -14.75 -6.91 22.93
CA LYS A 233 -15.22 -5.53 23.16
C LYS A 233 -15.34 -5.18 24.65
N SER A 234 -14.43 -5.65 25.50
CA SER A 234 -14.45 -5.43 26.94
C SER A 234 -14.35 -3.95 27.33
N PHE A 235 -13.84 -3.11 26.42
CA PHE A 235 -13.68 -1.67 26.66
C PHE A 235 -14.64 -0.87 25.77
N GLY A 236 -15.94 -0.97 26.04
CA GLY A 236 -17.00 -0.30 25.29
C GLY A 236 -17.40 -1.07 24.01
N ASN A 237 -17.95 -0.35 23.03
CA ASN A 237 -18.40 -0.98 21.76
C ASN A 237 -17.29 -1.10 20.72
N ARG A 238 -16.03 -0.90 21.09
CA ARG A 238 -14.85 -0.95 20.22
C ARG A 238 -13.89 -2.03 20.67
N ASP A 239 -13.22 -2.65 19.71
CA ASP A 239 -12.12 -3.59 19.91
C ASP A 239 -10.76 -2.97 19.61
N GLU A 240 -10.70 -1.66 19.28
CA GLU A 240 -9.50 -0.92 18.95
C GLU A 240 -9.42 0.38 19.75
N HIS A 241 -8.24 0.65 20.36
CA HIS A 241 -8.00 1.85 21.14
C HIS A 241 -6.54 2.30 21.01
N PHE A 242 -6.30 3.53 21.45
CA PHE A 242 -4.97 4.09 21.67
C PHE A 242 -4.71 4.26 23.16
N VAL A 243 -3.52 3.95 23.61
CA VAL A 243 -3.04 4.20 24.97
C VAL A 243 -1.69 4.88 24.93
N PHE A 244 -1.46 5.82 25.84
CA PHE A 244 -0.23 6.61 25.87
C PHE A 244 0.99 5.75 26.24
N GLU A 245 2.08 5.85 25.48
CA GLU A 245 3.25 4.97 25.62
C GLU A 245 4.01 5.11 26.94
N GLU A 246 3.91 6.25 27.61
CA GLU A 246 4.60 6.46 28.91
C GLU A 246 4.01 5.61 30.04
N VAL A 247 2.77 5.15 29.89
CA VAL A 247 2.05 4.36 30.91
C VAL A 247 1.73 2.94 30.43
N ALA A 248 2.26 2.54 29.30
CA ALA A 248 2.07 1.22 28.70
C ALA A 248 3.38 0.69 28.08
N LYS A 249 3.53 -0.64 28.03
CA LYS A 249 4.63 -1.31 27.35
C LYS A 249 4.22 -2.69 26.87
N ILE A 250 4.84 -3.16 25.78
CA ILE A 250 4.69 -4.53 25.29
C ILE A 250 5.61 -5.43 26.12
N VAL A 251 5.13 -6.60 26.57
CA VAL A 251 5.85 -7.59 27.38
C VAL A 251 5.76 -8.96 26.78
#